data_8cb8a3d3bf69568647a5d9fef412aaf3
#
_entry.id   8cb8a3d3bf69568647a5d9fef412aaf3
#
_cell.length_a   1.000
_cell.length_b   1.000
_cell.length_c   1.000
_cell.angle_alpha   90.00
_cell.angle_beta   90.00
_cell.angle_gamma   90.00
#
_symmetry.space_group_name_H-M   'P 1'
#
loop_
_entity.id
_entity.type
_entity.pdbx_description
1 polymer ?
#
loop_
_entity_poly.entity_id
_entity_poly.type
_entity_poly.pdbx_seq_one_letter_code
_entity_poly.pdbx_strand_id
1 'polypeptide(L)'
;MKFHKQLIFILIVFFKTETLFSENNLFNVNNIKLEKKDKIANNSLADEAIKKGFNQLITKILLKEDVDKLSNLNLSSIKRLVTYYQVANISEEKDKTEYVNFSITFDKEKIHDLLYKQNISYSEVSDKEMYILPVLIKENKIFVFNNNFFYENWNKVYNDDLIEFILPFEKIEIIENINDSKNNLINLELLNLFEEYKNNNLALILIEDNIKNNKKIYIKTIIQGKNISKSFDIKKENLETNKLYEKI
;
A
#
# COMPACT_ATOMS: atom_id res chain seq x y z
N MET A 1 21.22 43.75 -24.88
CA MET A 1 21.82 42.39 -24.66
C MET A 1 21.95 41.93 -23.20
N LYS A 2 22.08 42.80 -22.18
CA LYS A 2 22.14 42.39 -20.75
C LYS A 2 20.78 41.92 -20.20
N PHE A 3 19.68 42.52 -20.61
CA PHE A 3 18.33 42.19 -20.14
C PHE A 3 17.85 40.76 -20.51
N HIS A 4 18.20 40.29 -21.70
CA HIS A 4 17.82 38.93 -22.15
C HIS A 4 18.56 37.83 -21.38
N LYS A 5 19.81 38.07 -20.95
CA LYS A 5 20.59 37.13 -20.15
C LYS A 5 20.04 37.00 -18.73
N GLN A 6 19.55 38.10 -18.15
CA GLN A 6 18.91 38.08 -16.82
C GLN A 6 17.53 37.39 -16.88
N LEU A 7 16.75 37.60 -17.95
CA LEU A 7 15.47 36.93 -18.13
C LEU A 7 15.64 35.41 -18.27
N ILE A 8 16.62 34.96 -19.06
CA ILE A 8 16.94 33.53 -19.22
C ILE A 8 17.42 32.92 -17.88
N PHE A 9 18.21 33.65 -17.09
CA PHE A 9 18.65 33.15 -15.80
C PHE A 9 17.49 33.00 -14.80
N ILE A 10 16.56 33.94 -14.76
CA ILE A 10 15.33 33.86 -13.95
C ILE A 10 14.48 32.69 -14.43
N LEU A 11 14.31 32.47 -15.73
CA LEU A 11 13.56 31.35 -16.27
C LEU A 11 14.17 30.00 -15.90
N ILE A 12 15.51 29.87 -15.95
CA ILE A 12 16.22 28.64 -15.55
C ILE A 12 16.06 28.35 -14.04
N VAL A 13 16.03 29.38 -13.21
CA VAL A 13 15.80 29.23 -11.76
C VAL A 13 14.39 28.74 -11.50
N PHE A 14 13.37 29.27 -12.21
CA PHE A 14 11.98 28.79 -12.08
C PHE A 14 11.80 27.34 -12.52
N PHE A 15 12.46 26.91 -13.59
CA PHE A 15 12.36 25.50 -14.05
C PHE A 15 13.15 24.52 -13.18
N LYS A 16 14.07 24.97 -12.34
CA LYS A 16 14.78 24.08 -11.39
C LYS A 16 14.08 23.90 -10.05
N THR A 17 13.04 24.66 -9.76
CA THR A 17 12.30 24.57 -8.49
C THR A 17 11.14 23.58 -8.53
N GLU A 18 10.79 23.03 -9.72
CA GLU A 18 9.66 22.05 -9.83
C GLU A 18 9.99 20.63 -9.35
N THR A 19 11.27 20.33 -9.06
CA THR A 19 11.65 18.99 -8.55
C THR A 19 11.68 18.89 -7.02
N LEU A 20 11.32 19.97 -6.30
CA LEU A 20 11.39 20.01 -4.83
C LEU A 20 10.08 19.62 -4.12
N PHE A 21 9.01 19.28 -4.85
CA PHE A 21 7.69 19.03 -4.24
C PHE A 21 7.11 17.63 -4.49
N SER A 22 7.89 16.68 -4.94
CA SER A 22 7.42 15.32 -5.17
C SER A 22 8.30 14.23 -4.52
N GLU A 23 8.82 14.47 -3.34
CA GLU A 23 9.06 13.32 -2.45
C GLU A 23 7.74 13.06 -1.72
N ASN A 24 7.09 11.95 -2.04
CA ASN A 24 6.04 11.38 -1.20
C ASN A 24 6.63 11.19 0.19
N ASN A 25 6.48 12.22 1.02
CA ASN A 25 7.00 12.16 2.38
C ASN A 25 6.09 11.22 3.17
N LEU A 26 6.55 10.00 3.36
CA LEU A 26 5.86 8.95 4.08
C LEU A 26 5.33 9.42 5.46
N PHE A 27 6.03 10.38 6.08
CA PHE A 27 5.66 10.98 7.37
C PHE A 27 4.60 12.09 7.25
N ASN A 28 4.11 12.35 6.03
CA ASN A 28 3.01 13.28 5.78
C ASN A 28 1.73 12.49 5.50
N VAL A 29 0.87 12.38 6.50
CA VAL A 29 -0.40 11.67 6.40
C VAL A 29 -1.49 12.63 5.98
N ASN A 30 -1.99 12.47 4.77
CA ASN A 30 -2.99 13.33 4.15
C ASN A 30 -4.40 12.71 4.20
N ASN A 31 -5.41 13.52 3.89
CA ASN A 31 -6.80 13.09 3.71
C ASN A 31 -7.43 12.42 4.94
N ILE A 32 -7.03 12.82 6.14
CA ILE A 32 -7.65 12.33 7.37
C ILE A 32 -9.02 13.03 7.51
N LYS A 33 -10.06 12.34 7.09
CA LYS A 33 -11.45 12.84 7.11
C LYS A 33 -12.10 12.55 8.47
N LEU A 34 -12.61 13.61 9.12
CA LEU A 34 -13.38 13.54 10.36
C LEU A 34 -14.69 14.26 10.22
N GLU A 35 -15.74 13.70 10.79
CA GLU A 35 -17.07 14.32 10.85
C GLU A 35 -17.07 15.47 11.84
N LYS A 36 -17.53 16.66 11.42
CA LYS A 36 -17.70 17.81 12.28
C LYS A 36 -19.04 17.70 13.01
N LYS A 37 -18.99 17.41 14.29
CA LYS A 37 -20.18 17.40 15.16
C LYS A 37 -20.34 18.77 15.79
N ASP A 38 -21.55 19.33 15.76
CA ASP A 38 -21.90 20.71 16.19
C ASP A 38 -21.44 21.14 17.59
N LYS A 39 -20.97 20.18 18.42
CA LYS A 39 -20.58 20.46 19.82
C LYS A 39 -19.11 20.17 20.11
N ILE A 40 -18.31 19.77 19.11
CA ILE A 40 -16.92 19.42 19.33
C ILE A 40 -16.03 20.64 19.06
N ALA A 41 -15.24 21.04 20.05
CA ALA A 41 -14.26 22.11 19.87
C ALA A 41 -13.21 21.71 18.81
N ASN A 42 -12.77 22.66 17.99
CA ASN A 42 -11.78 22.42 16.92
C ASN A 42 -10.49 21.74 17.44
N ASN A 43 -10.09 22.00 18.68
CA ASN A 43 -8.94 21.36 19.30
C ASN A 43 -9.13 19.85 19.50
N SER A 44 -10.34 19.40 19.80
CA SER A 44 -10.60 17.97 20.00
C SER A 44 -10.65 17.20 18.68
N LEU A 45 -11.09 17.84 17.58
CA LEU A 45 -11.01 17.26 16.24
C LEU A 45 -9.56 17.13 15.77
N ALA A 46 -8.70 18.13 16.05
CA ALA A 46 -7.29 18.05 15.76
C ALA A 46 -6.60 16.90 16.54
N ASP A 47 -6.98 16.71 17.80
CA ASP A 47 -6.48 15.63 18.65
C ASP A 47 -6.87 14.25 18.12
N GLU A 48 -8.10 14.10 17.67
CA GLU A 48 -8.58 12.87 17.02
C GLU A 48 -7.87 12.63 15.68
N ALA A 49 -7.70 13.69 14.88
CA ALA A 49 -6.97 13.63 13.63
C ALA A 49 -5.52 13.17 13.85
N ILE A 50 -4.81 13.74 14.82
CA ILE A 50 -3.43 13.39 15.16
C ILE A 50 -3.33 11.92 15.57
N LYS A 51 -4.24 11.43 16.40
CA LYS A 51 -4.26 10.01 16.78
C LYS A 51 -4.52 9.09 15.58
N LYS A 52 -5.50 9.45 14.74
CA LYS A 52 -5.83 8.70 13.54
C LYS A 52 -4.68 8.71 12.54
N GLY A 53 -4.05 9.86 12.31
CA GLY A 53 -2.87 9.99 11.44
C GLY A 53 -1.67 9.19 11.94
N PHE A 54 -1.41 9.20 13.24
CA PHE A 54 -0.36 8.36 13.83
C PHE A 54 -0.63 6.87 13.59
N ASN A 55 -1.86 6.42 13.81
CA ASN A 55 -2.23 5.03 13.55
C ASN A 55 -2.06 4.66 12.08
N GLN A 56 -2.46 5.52 11.15
CA GLN A 56 -2.24 5.30 9.72
C GLN A 56 -0.75 5.19 9.38
N LEU A 57 0.08 6.09 9.93
CA LEU A 57 1.53 6.04 9.71
C LEU A 57 2.14 4.74 10.21
N ILE A 58 1.88 4.35 11.48
CA ILE A 58 2.48 3.14 12.05
C ILE A 58 1.98 1.86 11.36
N THR A 59 0.70 1.81 10.97
CA THR A 59 0.16 0.68 10.20
C THR A 59 0.85 0.54 8.84
N LYS A 60 1.25 1.66 8.25
CA LYS A 60 1.92 1.68 6.95
C LYS A 60 3.39 1.22 7.03
N ILE A 61 4.12 1.60 8.07
CA ILE A 61 5.58 1.38 8.16
C ILE A 61 5.98 0.17 9.01
N LEU A 62 5.07 -0.40 9.81
CA LEU A 62 5.35 -1.49 10.75
C LEU A 62 4.68 -2.80 10.34
N LEU A 63 5.25 -3.90 10.79
CA LEU A 63 4.55 -5.18 10.78
C LEU A 63 3.35 -5.14 11.74
N LYS A 64 2.28 -5.85 11.40
CA LYS A 64 1.03 -5.87 12.17
C LYS A 64 1.24 -6.19 13.66
N GLU A 65 2.13 -7.12 13.96
CA GLU A 65 2.49 -7.52 15.33
C GLU A 65 3.20 -6.40 16.13
N ASP A 66 3.85 -5.47 15.44
CA ASP A 66 4.55 -4.34 16.07
C ASP A 66 3.64 -3.11 16.25
N VAL A 67 2.59 -2.98 15.46
CA VAL A 67 1.60 -1.91 15.61
C VAL A 67 0.96 -1.95 17.00
N ASP A 68 0.66 -3.15 17.51
CA ASP A 68 0.04 -3.34 18.82
C ASP A 68 0.93 -2.83 19.97
N LYS A 69 2.26 -2.86 19.82
CA LYS A 69 3.21 -2.32 20.81
C LYS A 69 3.08 -0.80 21.01
N LEU A 70 2.63 -0.09 19.98
CA LEU A 70 2.45 1.36 20.00
C LEU A 70 0.99 1.81 20.24
N SER A 71 0.04 0.88 20.25
CA SER A 71 -1.40 1.17 20.43
C SER A 71 -1.73 1.88 21.75
N ASN A 72 -0.90 1.70 22.77
CA ASN A 72 -1.08 2.27 24.11
C ASN A 72 -0.40 3.63 24.31
N LEU A 73 0.20 4.22 23.26
CA LEU A 73 0.77 5.55 23.37
C LEU A 73 -0.31 6.59 23.67
N ASN A 74 -0.09 7.38 24.73
CA ASN A 74 -1.00 8.47 25.05
C ASN A 74 -0.89 9.62 24.03
N LEU A 75 -1.99 10.36 23.90
CA LEU A 75 -2.10 11.47 22.95
C LEU A 75 -0.99 12.52 23.12
N SER A 76 -0.60 12.82 24.36
CA SER A 76 0.48 13.78 24.64
C SER A 76 1.83 13.33 24.03
N SER A 77 2.13 12.05 24.08
CA SER A 77 3.33 11.49 23.45
C SER A 77 3.24 11.55 21.93
N ILE A 78 2.08 11.22 21.35
CA ILE A 78 1.86 11.30 19.90
C ILE A 78 1.99 12.74 19.40
N LYS A 79 1.42 13.72 20.10
CA LYS A 79 1.54 15.14 19.76
C LYS A 79 2.99 15.64 19.68
N ARG A 80 3.91 15.13 20.51
CA ARG A 80 5.33 15.48 20.45
C ARG A 80 6.03 14.99 19.19
N LEU A 81 5.46 14.01 18.51
CA LEU A 81 5.95 13.47 17.25
C LEU A 81 5.50 14.30 16.04
N VAL A 82 4.50 15.18 16.21
CA VAL A 82 3.96 16.03 15.14
C VAL A 82 4.85 17.26 14.96
N THR A 83 5.21 17.56 13.72
CA THR A 83 5.89 18.82 13.35
C THR A 83 4.85 19.92 13.15
N TYR A 84 3.84 19.65 12.33
CA TYR A 84 2.70 20.54 12.11
C TYR A 84 1.50 19.75 11.56
N TYR A 85 0.35 20.40 11.58
CA TYR A 85 -0.84 19.89 10.90
C TYR A 85 -1.55 21.02 10.16
N GLN A 86 -2.24 20.68 9.10
CA GLN A 86 -3.07 21.58 8.32
C GLN A 86 -4.51 21.10 8.33
N VAL A 87 -5.43 22.06 8.33
CA VAL A 87 -6.86 21.82 8.20
C VAL A 87 -7.27 22.29 6.82
N ALA A 88 -7.69 21.38 5.95
CA ALA A 88 -8.25 21.70 4.65
C ALA A 88 -9.74 21.89 4.77
N ASN A 89 -10.30 22.75 3.91
CA ASN A 89 -11.68 23.14 3.96
C ASN A 89 -12.66 21.98 3.88
N ILE A 90 -13.78 22.21 4.54
CA ILE A 90 -14.96 21.37 4.70
C ILE A 90 -15.53 20.99 3.35
N SER A 91 -15.76 19.70 3.12
CA SER A 91 -16.59 19.21 2.03
C SER A 91 -17.96 18.84 2.59
N GLU A 92 -19.02 19.43 2.04
CA GLU A 92 -20.38 18.96 2.27
C GLU A 92 -20.66 17.76 1.37
N GLU A 93 -21.01 16.62 1.94
CA GLU A 93 -21.58 15.51 1.18
C GLU A 93 -23.12 15.62 1.13
N LYS A 94 -23.74 14.86 0.21
CA LYS A 94 -25.19 14.92 -0.11
C LYS A 94 -26.14 14.83 1.10
N ASP A 95 -25.65 14.38 2.26
CA ASP A 95 -26.45 14.18 3.48
C ASP A 95 -26.34 15.31 4.52
N LYS A 96 -25.83 16.49 4.14
CA LYS A 96 -25.62 17.64 5.05
C LYS A 96 -24.61 17.41 6.20
N THR A 97 -23.83 16.34 6.14
CA THR A 97 -22.78 16.09 7.12
C THR A 97 -21.53 16.86 6.72
N GLU A 98 -21.08 17.78 7.56
CA GLU A 98 -19.82 18.51 7.34
C GLU A 98 -18.63 17.62 7.72
N TYR A 99 -17.64 17.54 6.82
CA TYR A 99 -16.40 16.84 7.08
C TYR A 99 -15.21 17.80 7.04
N VAL A 100 -14.28 17.59 7.94
CA VAL A 100 -13.03 18.33 8.02
C VAL A 100 -11.89 17.38 7.62
N ASN A 101 -11.07 17.80 6.66
CA ASN A 101 -9.90 17.06 6.23
C ASN A 101 -8.66 17.62 6.93
N PHE A 102 -7.83 16.73 7.45
CA PHE A 102 -6.55 17.06 8.06
C PHE A 102 -5.41 16.46 7.26
N SER A 103 -4.29 17.19 7.22
CA SER A 103 -2.99 16.68 6.80
C SER A 103 -2.03 16.87 7.97
N ILE A 104 -1.34 15.80 8.37
CA ILE A 104 -0.47 15.79 9.55
C ILE A 104 0.93 15.36 9.13
N THR A 105 1.92 16.18 9.45
CA THR A 105 3.32 15.87 9.22
C THR A 105 3.97 15.48 10.54
N PHE A 106 4.49 14.24 10.57
CA PHE A 106 5.25 13.73 11.69
C PHE A 106 6.75 14.01 11.52
N ASP A 107 7.43 14.21 12.63
CA ASP A 107 8.87 14.38 12.70
C ASP A 107 9.54 13.01 12.52
N LYS A 108 10.19 12.84 11.38
CA LYS A 108 10.84 11.60 11.00
C LYS A 108 11.85 11.13 12.06
N GLU A 109 12.70 12.02 12.55
CA GLU A 109 13.75 11.66 13.52
C GLU A 109 13.13 11.20 14.85
N LYS A 110 12.08 11.89 15.31
CA LYS A 110 11.38 11.49 16.54
C LYS A 110 10.64 10.16 16.39
N ILE A 111 10.08 9.89 15.22
CA ILE A 111 9.47 8.57 14.93
C ILE A 111 10.56 7.49 14.97
N HIS A 112 11.69 7.69 14.30
CA HIS A 112 12.82 6.75 14.34
C HIS A 112 13.32 6.52 15.77
N ASP A 113 13.50 7.57 16.54
CA ASP A 113 13.90 7.51 17.95
C ASP A 113 12.91 6.69 18.80
N LEU A 114 11.60 6.88 18.56
CA LEU A 114 10.57 6.11 19.22
C LEU A 114 10.68 4.63 18.89
N LEU A 115 10.76 4.28 17.60
CA LEU A 115 10.85 2.90 17.13
C LEU A 115 12.12 2.23 17.62
N TYR A 116 13.25 2.91 17.55
CA TYR A 116 14.52 2.41 18.09
C TYR A 116 14.46 2.11 19.59
N LYS A 117 13.90 3.01 20.40
CA LYS A 117 13.76 2.83 21.86
C LYS A 117 12.82 1.67 22.22
N GLN A 118 11.88 1.36 21.36
CA GLN A 118 10.94 0.25 21.51
C GLN A 118 11.43 -1.06 20.87
N ASN A 119 12.61 -1.03 20.24
CA ASN A 119 13.18 -2.16 19.49
C ASN A 119 12.21 -2.70 18.41
N ILE A 120 11.60 -1.77 17.66
CA ILE A 120 10.63 -2.06 16.61
C ILE A 120 11.31 -1.85 15.24
N SER A 121 11.20 -2.85 14.37
CA SER A 121 11.65 -2.76 12.98
C SER A 121 10.59 -2.06 12.12
N TYR A 122 11.04 -1.26 11.14
CA TYR A 122 10.16 -0.52 10.25
C TYR A 122 10.69 -0.50 8.81
N SER A 123 9.82 -0.17 7.87
CA SER A 123 10.18 0.02 6.46
C SER A 123 9.78 1.42 5.99
N GLU A 124 10.69 2.09 5.28
CA GLU A 124 10.44 3.37 4.60
C GLU A 124 10.46 3.24 3.08
N VAL A 125 10.49 2.01 2.59
CA VAL A 125 10.48 1.77 1.15
C VAL A 125 9.08 2.07 0.63
N SER A 126 8.90 3.27 0.07
CA SER A 126 7.67 3.70 -0.59
C SER A 126 7.84 3.68 -2.11
N ASP A 127 6.72 3.76 -2.83
CA ASP A 127 6.65 3.91 -4.29
C ASP A 127 7.38 2.81 -5.06
N LYS A 128 7.38 1.59 -4.53
CA LYS A 128 7.86 0.40 -5.25
C LYS A 128 6.69 -0.27 -5.95
N GLU A 129 6.73 -0.19 -7.26
CA GLU A 129 5.85 -0.98 -8.12
C GLU A 129 6.17 -2.47 -7.98
N MET A 130 5.13 -3.29 -7.87
CA MET A 130 5.21 -4.74 -7.96
C MET A 130 4.16 -5.24 -8.94
N TYR A 131 4.61 -5.83 -10.03
CA TYR A 131 3.72 -6.50 -10.97
C TYR A 131 3.31 -7.84 -10.40
N ILE A 132 2.00 -8.02 -10.19
CA ILE A 132 1.47 -9.16 -9.47
C ILE A 132 0.42 -9.89 -10.30
N LEU A 133 0.56 -11.21 -10.40
CA LEU A 133 -0.41 -12.06 -11.07
C LEU A 133 -0.97 -13.11 -10.09
N PRO A 134 -2.18 -12.92 -9.59
CA PRO A 134 -2.89 -13.96 -8.87
C PRO A 134 -3.45 -14.99 -9.86
N VAL A 135 -3.18 -16.25 -9.65
CA VAL A 135 -3.68 -17.39 -10.43
C VAL A 135 -4.52 -18.28 -9.52
N LEU A 136 -5.79 -18.44 -9.86
CA LEU A 136 -6.71 -19.30 -9.10
C LEU A 136 -6.72 -20.71 -9.69
N ILE A 137 -6.51 -21.71 -8.83
CA ILE A 137 -6.61 -23.13 -9.15
C ILE A 137 -7.80 -23.70 -8.38
N LYS A 138 -8.83 -24.10 -9.11
CA LYS A 138 -10.06 -24.66 -8.53
C LYS A 138 -10.50 -25.86 -9.34
N GLU A 139 -10.79 -26.98 -8.68
CA GLU A 139 -11.28 -28.21 -9.32
C GLU A 139 -10.39 -28.67 -10.49
N ASN A 140 -9.06 -28.60 -10.31
CA ASN A 140 -8.04 -28.90 -11.34
C ASN A 140 -8.10 -28.01 -12.59
N LYS A 141 -8.84 -26.90 -12.54
CA LYS A 141 -8.88 -25.87 -13.58
C LYS A 141 -8.06 -24.67 -13.13
N ILE A 142 -7.41 -24.04 -14.08
CA ILE A 142 -6.61 -22.84 -13.85
C ILE A 142 -7.36 -21.62 -14.41
N PHE A 143 -7.51 -20.60 -13.60
CA PHE A 143 -8.11 -19.32 -13.95
C PHE A 143 -7.06 -18.23 -13.79
N VAL A 144 -6.64 -17.63 -14.89
CA VAL A 144 -5.60 -16.59 -14.91
C VAL A 144 -6.27 -15.22 -14.79
N PHE A 145 -7.08 -14.85 -15.76
CA PHE A 145 -7.74 -13.54 -15.83
C PHE A 145 -9.25 -13.69 -15.61
N ASN A 146 -9.95 -14.32 -16.57
CA ASN A 146 -11.40 -14.48 -16.53
C ASN A 146 -11.83 -15.52 -15.48
N ASN A 147 -12.94 -15.24 -14.78
CA ASN A 147 -13.45 -16.06 -13.68
C ASN A 147 -12.44 -16.23 -12.52
N ASN A 148 -11.48 -15.33 -12.43
CA ASN A 148 -10.54 -15.25 -11.35
C ASN A 148 -10.90 -14.08 -10.43
N PHE A 149 -11.64 -14.39 -9.37
CA PHE A 149 -12.07 -13.39 -8.41
C PHE A 149 -10.94 -12.52 -7.87
N PHE A 150 -9.75 -13.07 -7.68
CA PHE A 150 -8.60 -12.33 -7.15
C PHE A 150 -8.06 -11.33 -8.17
N TYR A 151 -7.93 -11.71 -9.43
CA TYR A 151 -7.50 -10.80 -10.49
C TYR A 151 -8.53 -9.66 -10.70
N GLU A 152 -9.81 -10.01 -10.82
CA GLU A 152 -10.89 -9.05 -11.08
C GLU A 152 -11.10 -8.02 -9.97
N ASN A 153 -10.66 -8.32 -8.74
CA ASN A 153 -10.94 -7.49 -7.58
C ASN A 153 -9.68 -6.99 -6.86
N TRP A 154 -8.47 -7.35 -7.29
CA TRP A 154 -7.23 -7.01 -6.58
C TRP A 154 -7.12 -5.53 -6.22
N ASN A 155 -7.37 -4.66 -7.18
CA ASN A 155 -7.26 -3.21 -7.01
C ASN A 155 -8.50 -2.55 -6.40
N LYS A 156 -9.55 -3.32 -6.06
CA LYS A 156 -10.74 -2.79 -5.37
C LYS A 156 -10.57 -2.74 -3.85
N VAL A 157 -9.60 -3.46 -3.33
CA VAL A 157 -9.20 -3.39 -1.93
C VAL A 157 -8.27 -2.19 -1.78
N TYR A 158 -8.51 -1.42 -0.76
CA TYR A 158 -7.86 -0.14 -0.49
C TYR A 158 -6.33 -0.21 -0.52
N ASN A 159 -5.70 0.68 -1.29
CA ASN A 159 -4.26 0.71 -1.54
C ASN A 159 -3.64 1.98 -0.93
N ASP A 160 -3.43 2.00 0.38
CA ASP A 160 -2.55 2.98 1.03
C ASP A 160 -1.26 2.30 1.55
N ASP A 161 -0.78 1.34 0.77
CA ASP A 161 0.38 0.52 1.10
C ASP A 161 1.69 1.15 0.61
N LEU A 162 2.82 0.67 1.14
CA LEU A 162 4.16 1.08 0.70
C LEU A 162 4.52 0.57 -0.71
N ILE A 163 3.78 -0.43 -1.20
CA ILE A 163 3.98 -1.09 -2.48
C ILE A 163 2.74 -0.87 -3.33
N GLU A 164 2.92 -0.33 -4.53
CA GLU A 164 1.88 -0.27 -5.54
C GLU A 164 1.81 -1.61 -6.27
N PHE A 165 0.69 -2.31 -6.17
CA PHE A 165 0.47 -3.55 -6.90
C PHE A 165 -0.17 -3.27 -8.26
N ILE A 166 0.50 -3.71 -9.32
CA ILE A 166 0.07 -3.53 -10.70
C ILE A 166 -0.24 -4.89 -11.30
N LEU A 167 -1.48 -5.07 -11.76
CA LEU A 167 -1.88 -6.26 -12.49
C LEU A 167 -1.41 -6.17 -13.95
N PRO A 168 -0.78 -7.22 -14.51
CA PRO A 168 -0.45 -7.24 -15.93
C PRO A 168 -1.73 -7.24 -16.78
N PHE A 169 -1.65 -6.69 -17.98
CA PHE A 169 -2.74 -6.78 -18.95
C PHE A 169 -3.00 -8.24 -19.35
N GLU A 170 -4.26 -8.53 -19.69
CA GLU A 170 -4.66 -9.84 -20.19
C GLU A 170 -3.94 -10.14 -21.53
N LYS A 171 -3.17 -11.23 -21.54
CA LYS A 171 -2.41 -11.68 -22.71
C LYS A 171 -2.55 -13.19 -22.89
N ILE A 172 -2.68 -13.60 -24.14
CA ILE A 172 -2.80 -15.02 -24.50
C ILE A 172 -1.50 -15.76 -24.15
N GLU A 173 -0.36 -15.14 -24.33
CA GLU A 173 0.96 -15.70 -24.04
C GLU A 173 1.12 -16.06 -22.55
N ILE A 174 0.56 -15.25 -21.66
CA ILE A 174 0.56 -15.54 -20.22
C ILE A 174 -0.30 -16.78 -19.92
N ILE A 175 -1.46 -16.88 -20.56
CA ILE A 175 -2.35 -18.03 -20.41
C ILE A 175 -1.70 -19.31 -20.92
N GLU A 176 -1.05 -19.24 -22.09
CA GLU A 176 -0.34 -20.39 -22.70
C GLU A 176 0.81 -20.84 -21.81
N ASN A 177 1.70 -19.94 -21.38
CA ASN A 177 2.82 -20.24 -20.49
C ASN A 177 2.37 -20.93 -19.17
N ILE A 178 1.25 -20.46 -18.60
CA ILE A 178 0.69 -21.04 -17.38
C ILE A 178 0.10 -22.42 -17.66
N ASN A 179 -0.62 -22.59 -18.75
CA ASN A 179 -1.22 -23.87 -19.13
C ASN A 179 -0.19 -24.94 -19.48
N ASP A 180 0.88 -24.56 -20.19
CA ASP A 180 2.00 -25.45 -20.53
C ASP A 180 2.74 -25.91 -19.26
N SER A 181 2.79 -25.04 -18.26
CA SER A 181 3.40 -25.33 -16.95
C SER A 181 2.42 -25.92 -15.93
N LYS A 182 1.21 -26.31 -16.33
CA LYS A 182 0.11 -26.76 -15.45
C LYS A 182 0.53 -27.81 -14.41
N ASN A 183 1.38 -28.72 -14.79
CA ASN A 183 1.84 -29.81 -13.90
C ASN A 183 2.93 -29.36 -12.92
N ASN A 184 3.52 -28.18 -13.12
CA ASN A 184 4.63 -27.69 -12.31
C ASN A 184 4.69 -26.16 -12.23
N LEU A 185 3.58 -25.53 -11.86
CA LEU A 185 3.46 -24.07 -11.76
C LEU A 185 4.46 -23.44 -10.79
N ILE A 186 4.89 -24.20 -9.78
CA ILE A 186 5.85 -23.72 -8.79
C ILE A 186 7.21 -23.40 -9.44
N ASN A 187 7.59 -24.13 -10.48
CA ASN A 187 8.84 -23.95 -11.19
C ASN A 187 8.76 -22.93 -12.35
N LEU A 188 7.59 -22.38 -12.61
CA LEU A 188 7.40 -21.38 -13.66
C LEU A 188 8.36 -20.20 -13.45
N GLU A 189 9.08 -19.82 -14.50
CA GLU A 189 10.00 -18.69 -14.44
C GLU A 189 9.25 -17.36 -14.60
N LEU A 190 9.30 -16.52 -13.55
CA LEU A 190 8.63 -15.23 -13.54
C LEU A 190 9.08 -14.29 -14.66
N LEU A 191 10.37 -14.32 -15.02
CA LEU A 191 10.90 -13.44 -16.07
C LEU A 191 10.30 -13.77 -17.44
N ASN A 192 9.97 -15.04 -17.71
CA ASN A 192 9.30 -15.43 -18.95
C ASN A 192 7.81 -15.05 -18.93
N LEU A 193 7.19 -15.14 -17.74
CA LEU A 193 5.79 -14.77 -17.57
C LEU A 193 5.56 -13.26 -17.67
N PHE A 194 6.52 -12.47 -17.19
CA PHE A 194 6.47 -11.01 -17.13
C PHE A 194 7.53 -10.35 -18.03
N GLU A 195 7.69 -10.82 -19.26
CA GLU A 195 8.79 -10.39 -20.13
C GLU A 195 8.89 -8.87 -20.31
N GLU A 196 7.76 -8.17 -20.40
CA GLU A 196 7.70 -6.70 -20.53
C GLU A 196 8.10 -5.97 -19.24
N TYR A 197 8.01 -6.64 -18.09
CA TYR A 197 8.20 -6.05 -16.76
C TYR A 197 9.44 -6.63 -16.04
N LYS A 198 10.34 -7.28 -16.75
CA LYS A 198 11.48 -8.01 -16.17
C LYS A 198 12.46 -7.19 -15.33
N ASN A 199 12.44 -5.86 -15.47
CA ASN A 199 13.27 -4.96 -14.68
C ASN A 199 12.57 -4.45 -13.39
N ASN A 200 11.31 -4.85 -13.19
CA ASN A 200 10.50 -4.46 -12.04
C ASN A 200 10.49 -5.56 -10.97
N ASN A 201 9.87 -5.27 -9.83
CA ASN A 201 9.55 -6.31 -8.87
C ASN A 201 8.36 -7.13 -9.39
N LEU A 202 8.45 -8.44 -9.31
CA LEU A 202 7.48 -9.37 -9.88
C LEU A 202 6.94 -10.30 -8.80
N ALA A 203 5.65 -10.63 -8.88
CA ALA A 203 5.03 -11.61 -7.99
C ALA A 203 4.03 -12.51 -8.73
N LEU A 204 4.12 -13.80 -8.52
CA LEU A 204 3.13 -14.80 -8.89
C LEU A 204 2.52 -15.37 -7.61
N ILE A 205 1.20 -15.34 -7.51
CA ILE A 205 0.47 -15.92 -6.39
C ILE A 205 -0.41 -17.04 -6.91
N LEU A 206 -0.08 -18.27 -6.54
CA LEU A 206 -0.92 -19.43 -6.83
C LEU A 206 -1.87 -19.67 -5.66
N ILE A 207 -3.17 -19.67 -5.92
CA ILE A 207 -4.23 -19.83 -4.94
C ILE A 207 -4.98 -21.12 -5.24
N GLU A 208 -4.67 -22.18 -4.51
CA GLU A 208 -5.39 -23.45 -4.62
C GLU A 208 -6.63 -23.46 -3.73
N ASP A 209 -7.80 -23.38 -4.35
CA ASP A 209 -9.10 -23.50 -3.68
C ASP A 209 -9.60 -24.94 -3.70
N ASN A 210 -9.05 -25.77 -2.83
CA ASN A 210 -9.48 -27.15 -2.69
C ASN A 210 -10.79 -27.24 -1.90
N ILE A 211 -11.74 -28.09 -2.38
CA ILE A 211 -13.10 -28.23 -1.87
C ILE A 211 -13.16 -28.63 -0.38
N LYS A 212 -12.12 -29.19 0.18
CA LYS A 212 -12.05 -29.75 1.55
C LYS A 212 -11.33 -28.84 2.53
N ASN A 213 -11.86 -27.67 2.84
CA ASN A 213 -11.56 -26.88 4.05
C ASN A 213 -10.26 -26.05 4.12
N ASN A 214 -9.27 -26.20 3.25
CA ASN A 214 -8.07 -25.37 3.29
C ASN A 214 -7.80 -24.77 1.91
N LYS A 215 -7.41 -23.51 1.88
CA LYS A 215 -6.79 -22.88 0.69
C LYS A 215 -5.30 -22.89 0.88
N LYS A 216 -4.56 -23.36 -0.11
CA LYS A 216 -3.11 -23.30 -0.12
C LYS A 216 -2.68 -22.13 -1.00
N ILE A 217 -1.80 -21.31 -0.49
CA ILE A 217 -1.25 -20.17 -1.19
C ILE A 217 0.24 -20.38 -1.35
N TYR A 218 0.72 -20.21 -2.57
CA TYR A 218 2.14 -20.17 -2.88
C TYR A 218 2.45 -18.84 -3.54
N ILE A 219 3.41 -18.12 -2.96
CA ILE A 219 3.90 -16.83 -3.46
C ILE A 219 5.32 -17.02 -3.95
N LYS A 220 5.59 -16.60 -5.16
CA LYS A 220 6.93 -16.52 -5.75
C LYS A 220 7.16 -15.09 -6.21
N THR A 221 8.28 -14.49 -5.78
CA THR A 221 8.60 -13.10 -6.10
C THR A 221 10.03 -12.96 -6.60
N ILE A 222 10.24 -11.94 -7.41
CA ILE A 222 11.56 -11.37 -7.70
C ILE A 222 11.53 -9.94 -7.20
N ILE A 223 12.29 -9.66 -6.15
CA ILE A 223 12.39 -8.32 -5.54
C ILE A 223 13.85 -7.87 -5.62
N GLN A 224 14.10 -6.79 -6.34
CA GLN A 224 15.46 -6.28 -6.57
C GLN A 224 16.42 -7.38 -7.08
N GLY A 225 15.94 -8.21 -8.00
CA GLY A 225 16.70 -9.33 -8.59
C GLY A 225 16.84 -10.56 -7.70
N LYS A 226 16.27 -10.59 -6.51
CA LYS A 226 16.33 -11.74 -5.59
C LYS A 226 15.03 -12.54 -5.65
N ASN A 227 15.16 -13.85 -5.84
CA ASN A 227 14.04 -14.79 -5.79
C ASN A 227 13.66 -15.10 -4.34
N ILE A 228 12.38 -14.93 -4.01
CA ILE A 228 11.81 -15.29 -2.71
C ILE A 228 10.56 -16.12 -2.97
N SER A 229 10.42 -17.25 -2.26
CA SER A 229 9.21 -18.07 -2.35
C SER A 229 8.73 -18.43 -0.95
N LYS A 230 7.40 -18.41 -0.77
CA LYS A 230 6.74 -18.76 0.48
C LYS A 230 5.44 -19.49 0.20
N SER A 231 5.12 -20.49 1.01
CA SER A 231 3.80 -21.16 0.99
C SER A 231 3.18 -21.15 2.36
N PHE A 232 1.86 -21.06 2.42
CA PHE A 232 1.09 -21.15 3.65
C PHE A 232 -0.33 -21.65 3.36
N ASP A 233 -0.95 -22.22 4.38
CA ASP A 233 -2.33 -22.70 4.31
C ASP A 233 -3.26 -21.75 5.06
N ILE A 234 -4.38 -21.39 4.43
CA ILE A 234 -5.44 -20.64 5.08
C ILE A 234 -6.58 -21.59 5.40
N LYS A 235 -6.87 -21.76 6.68
CA LYS A 235 -8.02 -22.53 7.13
C LYS A 235 -9.32 -21.81 6.73
N LYS A 236 -10.24 -22.55 6.15
CA LYS A 236 -11.57 -22.06 5.79
C LYS A 236 -12.45 -22.00 7.06
N GLU A 237 -12.18 -21.06 7.92
CA GLU A 237 -13.12 -20.64 8.95
C GLU A 237 -14.13 -19.79 8.22
N ASN A 238 -15.37 -20.24 8.03
CA ASN A 238 -16.58 -19.51 7.52
C ASN A 238 -16.39 -18.07 7.02
N LEU A 239 -15.23 -17.79 6.41
CA LEU A 239 -14.87 -16.48 5.91
C LEU A 239 -15.54 -16.29 4.55
N GLU A 240 -16.37 -15.28 4.45
CA GLU A 240 -16.81 -14.74 3.17
C GLU A 240 -15.57 -14.46 2.30
N THR A 241 -15.71 -14.67 1.00
CA THR A 241 -14.60 -14.54 0.03
C THR A 241 -13.87 -13.19 0.16
N ASN A 242 -14.58 -12.14 0.53
CA ASN A 242 -14.04 -10.80 0.74
C ASN A 242 -13.04 -10.70 1.91
N LYS A 243 -13.26 -11.45 2.99
CA LYS A 243 -12.33 -11.48 4.14
C LYS A 243 -11.07 -12.32 3.90
N LEU A 244 -11.09 -13.16 2.88
CA LEU A 244 -9.91 -13.91 2.48
C LEU A 244 -8.88 -13.00 1.77
N TYR A 245 -9.36 -12.00 1.05
CA TYR A 245 -8.55 -10.99 0.40
C TYR A 245 -7.63 -10.26 1.38
N GLU A 246 -8.16 -9.88 2.55
CA GLU A 246 -7.43 -9.16 3.58
C GLU A 246 -6.32 -10.02 4.24
N LYS A 247 -6.29 -11.34 3.96
CA LYS A 247 -5.32 -12.27 4.52
C LYS A 247 -4.23 -12.71 3.54
N ILE A 248 -4.39 -12.41 2.26
CA ILE A 248 -3.41 -12.69 1.20
C ILE A 248 -2.53 -11.48 0.96
#